data_21ec6686ff170fa1a0c513b8214b53bc
#
_entry.id   21ec6686ff170fa1a0c513b8214b53bc
#
_cell.length_a   1.000
_cell.length_b   1.000
_cell.length_c   1.000
_cell.angle_alpha   90.00
_cell.angle_beta   90.00
_cell.angle_gamma   90.00
#
_symmetry.space_group_name_H-M   'P 1'
#
loop_
_entity.id
_entity.type
_entity.pdbx_description
1 polymer ?
#
loop_
_entity_poly.entity_id
_entity_poly.type
_entity_poly.pdbx_seq_one_letter_code
_entity_poly.pdbx_strand_id
1 'polypeptide(L)'
;FELFLFNRQVNEQTLIDQFDIPLQADDFDDIREEYTQMLKKQAAKGNNGIIKSKYLIFGIESKGFKEARAKLVSIEADVIKNLTNLGTHAKSLDGKERLRILHEYFNQDTMEPFRFSFKELAESGKSVKDYIAPPGFDFRYPSRFKAGKMYGSVHYLDIIAPKFDDELLKKLLDLDANLTITMHMQTMDPVKAIKMLKGALTNIQKMKIEEQKKAVRSGYDMDILPTDIITYEKDTLELLDDLNTSNQKIIKMTFLITCYGR
;
A
#
# COMPACT_ATOMS: atom_id res chain seq x y z
N PHE A 1 -1.56 -8.86 -5.64
CA PHE A 1 -0.99 -7.53 -5.93
C PHE A 1 -0.94 -6.69 -4.66
N GLU A 2 -0.17 -5.64 -4.71
CA GLU A 2 0.05 -4.74 -3.57
C GLU A 2 -0.04 -3.31 -4.06
N LEU A 3 -0.79 -2.48 -3.33
CA LEU A 3 -0.79 -1.04 -3.48
C LEU A 3 0.07 -0.45 -2.37
N PHE A 4 1.11 0.26 -2.75
CA PHE A 4 2.06 0.88 -1.84
C PHE A 4 2.00 2.40 -2.03
N LEU A 5 1.55 3.08 -0.98
CA LEU A 5 1.41 4.53 -0.94
C LEU A 5 2.43 5.08 0.05
N PHE A 6 3.28 5.96 -0.41
CA PHE A 6 4.42 6.44 0.35
C PHE A 6 4.40 7.97 0.43
N ASN A 7 4.08 8.50 1.61
CA ASN A 7 4.22 9.89 1.96
C ASN A 7 5.57 10.04 2.66
N ARG A 8 6.50 10.73 2.05
CA ARG A 8 7.81 11.01 2.64
C ARG A 8 8.06 12.50 2.76
N GLN A 9 8.63 12.88 3.87
CA GLN A 9 9.17 14.23 4.01
C GLN A 9 10.47 14.32 3.20
N VAL A 10 10.53 15.25 2.28
CA VAL A 10 11.72 15.53 1.50
C VAL A 10 12.31 16.84 1.98
N ASN A 11 13.65 16.89 2.03
CA ASN A 11 14.33 18.14 2.35
C ASN A 11 13.97 19.19 1.30
N GLU A 12 13.76 20.42 1.76
CA GLU A 12 13.46 21.58 0.93
C GLU A 12 14.47 21.73 -0.24
N GLN A 13 15.75 21.43 -0.01
CA GLN A 13 16.79 21.47 -1.04
C GLN A 13 16.55 20.44 -2.15
N THR A 14 16.14 19.23 -1.81
CA THR A 14 15.85 18.17 -2.80
C THR A 14 14.61 18.50 -3.63
N LEU A 15 13.62 19.17 -3.03
CA LEU A 15 12.46 19.70 -3.75
C LEU A 15 12.87 20.82 -4.69
N ILE A 16 13.68 21.74 -4.21
CA ILE A 16 14.22 22.87 -5.00
C ILE A 16 14.94 22.34 -6.24
N ASP A 17 15.82 21.35 -6.07
CA ASP A 17 16.60 20.77 -7.17
C ASP A 17 15.72 20.03 -8.21
N GLN A 18 14.55 19.54 -7.83
CA GLN A 18 13.59 18.91 -8.75
C GLN A 18 12.79 19.93 -9.58
N PHE A 19 12.65 21.16 -9.10
CA PHE A 19 11.93 22.22 -9.77
C PHE A 19 12.85 23.20 -10.51
N ASP A 20 14.15 22.95 -10.48
CA ASP A 20 15.12 23.80 -11.16
C ASP A 20 15.06 23.57 -12.68
N ILE A 21 14.62 24.58 -13.42
CA ILE A 21 14.57 24.53 -14.88
C ILE A 21 15.96 24.94 -15.39
N PRO A 22 16.67 24.04 -16.10
CA PRO A 22 18.02 24.35 -16.57
C PRO A 22 18.00 25.52 -17.55
N LEU A 23 18.91 26.48 -17.34
CA LEU A 23 19.14 27.60 -18.24
C LEU A 23 19.71 27.09 -19.58
N GLN A 24 19.27 27.66 -20.69
CA GLN A 24 19.67 27.27 -22.04
C GLN A 24 20.55 28.31 -22.76
N ALA A 25 20.90 29.39 -22.06
CA ALA A 25 21.64 30.52 -22.59
C ALA A 25 20.95 31.17 -23.81
N ASP A 26 19.63 31.33 -23.73
CA ASP A 26 18.80 32.03 -24.71
C ASP A 26 18.02 33.19 -24.08
N ASP A 27 17.27 33.94 -24.89
CA ASP A 27 16.52 35.13 -24.45
C ASP A 27 15.34 34.83 -23.48
N PHE A 28 15.15 33.58 -23.06
CA PHE A 28 14.07 33.17 -22.15
C PHE A 28 14.57 32.71 -20.77
N ASP A 29 15.83 32.92 -20.48
CA ASP A 29 16.41 32.44 -19.21
C ASP A 29 15.89 33.23 -18.01
N ASP A 30 15.54 34.48 -18.15
CA ASP A 30 14.87 35.32 -17.16
C ASP A 30 13.49 34.73 -16.79
N ILE A 31 12.71 34.27 -17.79
CA ILE A 31 11.42 33.66 -17.59
C ILE A 31 11.59 32.29 -16.89
N ARG A 32 12.61 31.49 -17.23
CA ARG A 32 12.91 30.22 -16.57
C ARG A 32 13.26 30.44 -15.11
N GLU A 33 14.07 31.46 -14.80
CA GLU A 33 14.41 31.83 -13.42
C GLU A 33 13.17 32.25 -12.62
N GLU A 34 12.35 33.16 -13.18
CA GLU A 34 11.14 33.64 -12.52
C GLU A 34 10.16 32.46 -12.26
N TYR A 35 9.97 31.60 -13.26
CA TYR A 35 9.10 30.44 -13.13
C TYR A 35 9.65 29.42 -12.10
N THR A 36 10.94 29.16 -12.09
CA THR A 36 11.61 28.34 -11.07
C THR A 36 11.40 28.91 -9.68
N GLN A 37 11.56 30.23 -9.50
CA GLN A 37 11.32 30.88 -8.21
C GLN A 37 9.84 30.80 -7.78
N MET A 38 8.92 30.94 -8.72
CA MET A 38 7.48 30.78 -8.46
C MET A 38 7.17 29.36 -7.99
N LEU A 39 7.71 28.34 -8.65
CA LEU A 39 7.53 26.94 -8.27
C LEU A 39 8.13 26.65 -6.89
N LYS A 40 9.33 27.17 -6.59
CA LYS A 40 9.98 27.08 -5.28
C LYS A 40 9.12 27.71 -4.17
N LYS A 41 8.56 28.89 -4.42
CA LYS A 41 7.65 29.57 -3.47
C LYS A 41 6.33 28.81 -3.29
N GLN A 42 5.79 28.19 -4.33
CA GLN A 42 4.58 27.36 -4.21
C GLN A 42 4.85 26.06 -3.45
N ALA A 43 5.97 25.40 -3.73
CA ALA A 43 6.39 24.19 -3.02
C ALA A 43 6.60 24.47 -1.51
N ALA A 44 7.20 25.59 -1.17
CA ALA A 44 7.37 26.00 0.24
C ALA A 44 6.04 26.33 0.96
N LYS A 45 5.01 26.78 0.22
CA LYS A 45 3.68 27.11 0.79
C LYS A 45 2.73 25.94 0.87
N GLY A 46 2.95 24.87 0.08
CA GLY A 46 1.87 23.93 -0.24
C GLY A 46 1.85 22.62 0.51
N ASN A 47 2.96 22.02 0.94
CA ASN A 47 2.94 20.61 1.37
C ASN A 47 3.95 20.25 2.46
N ASN A 48 4.43 21.16 3.28
CA ASN A 48 5.40 20.87 4.36
C ASN A 48 6.59 19.97 3.91
N GLY A 49 6.92 19.96 2.62
CA GLY A 49 7.95 19.10 2.04
C GLY A 49 7.56 17.63 1.90
N ILE A 50 6.27 17.26 1.89
CA ILE A 50 5.83 15.88 1.74
C ILE A 50 5.56 15.57 0.26
N ILE A 51 6.28 14.57 -0.26
CA ILE A 51 6.01 13.96 -1.58
C ILE A 51 5.16 12.71 -1.39
N LYS A 52 4.04 12.66 -2.11
CA LYS A 52 3.11 11.53 -2.13
C LYS A 52 3.37 10.67 -3.37
N SER A 53 3.91 9.47 -3.18
CA SER A 53 4.19 8.52 -4.26
C SER A 53 3.25 7.31 -4.16
N LYS A 54 2.80 6.81 -5.31
CA LYS A 54 1.88 5.68 -5.42
C LYS A 54 2.49 4.61 -6.31
N TYR A 55 2.58 3.39 -5.82
CA TYR A 55 3.15 2.26 -6.54
C TYR A 55 2.18 1.10 -6.54
N LEU A 56 2.06 0.42 -7.67
CA LEU A 56 1.31 -0.81 -7.82
C LEU A 56 2.28 -1.94 -8.14
N ILE A 57 2.26 -3.00 -7.35
CA ILE A 57 3.21 -4.11 -7.41
C ILE A 57 2.43 -5.40 -7.68
N PHE A 58 2.87 -6.18 -8.67
CA PHE A 58 2.28 -7.48 -8.96
C PHE A 58 3.28 -8.59 -8.75
N GLY A 59 2.80 -9.71 -8.21
CA GLY A 59 3.52 -10.96 -8.17
C GLY A 59 2.69 -12.07 -8.82
N ILE A 60 3.34 -12.95 -9.54
CA ILE A 60 2.73 -14.15 -10.13
C ILE A 60 3.55 -15.38 -9.78
N GLU A 61 2.88 -16.50 -9.67
CA GLU A 61 3.53 -17.81 -9.61
C GLU A 61 3.74 -18.33 -11.04
N SER A 62 4.95 -18.83 -11.35
CA SER A 62 5.28 -19.38 -12.63
C SER A 62 6.34 -20.48 -12.52
N LYS A 63 6.30 -21.45 -13.45
CA LYS A 63 7.25 -22.56 -13.49
C LYS A 63 8.62 -22.17 -14.07
N GLY A 64 8.73 -20.99 -14.70
CA GLY A 64 9.97 -20.55 -15.30
C GLY A 64 9.97 -19.09 -15.75
N PHE A 65 11.19 -18.54 -15.93
CA PHE A 65 11.39 -17.12 -16.24
C PHE A 65 10.69 -16.65 -17.54
N LYS A 66 10.73 -17.45 -18.60
CA LYS A 66 10.12 -17.08 -19.90
C LYS A 66 8.59 -16.92 -19.76
N GLU A 67 7.95 -17.87 -19.10
CA GLU A 67 6.51 -17.83 -18.84
C GLU A 67 6.15 -16.65 -17.91
N ALA A 68 6.92 -16.45 -16.84
CA ALA A 68 6.74 -15.33 -15.93
C ALA A 68 6.81 -14.00 -16.66
N ARG A 69 7.84 -13.81 -17.48
CA ARG A 69 8.03 -12.59 -18.26
C ARG A 69 6.85 -12.30 -19.19
N ALA A 70 6.40 -13.29 -19.94
CA ALA A 70 5.28 -13.12 -20.87
C ALA A 70 3.99 -12.71 -20.13
N LYS A 71 3.68 -13.37 -19.02
CA LYS A 71 2.51 -13.02 -18.18
C LYS A 71 2.62 -11.63 -17.57
N LEU A 72 3.78 -11.26 -17.03
CA LEU A 72 3.98 -9.95 -16.41
C LEU A 72 3.88 -8.81 -17.43
N VAL A 73 4.43 -8.98 -18.65
CA VAL A 73 4.31 -7.99 -19.73
C VAL A 73 2.83 -7.80 -20.13
N SER A 74 2.06 -8.89 -20.20
CA SER A 74 0.61 -8.78 -20.49
C SER A 74 -0.13 -8.02 -19.39
N ILE A 75 0.12 -8.36 -18.11
CA ILE A 75 -0.51 -7.68 -16.97
C ILE A 75 -0.11 -6.19 -16.95
N GLU A 76 1.16 -5.88 -17.20
CA GLU A 76 1.66 -4.50 -17.27
C GLU A 76 0.90 -3.70 -18.34
N ALA A 77 0.78 -4.23 -19.56
CA ALA A 77 0.05 -3.56 -20.64
C ALA A 77 -1.42 -3.31 -20.29
N ASP A 78 -2.09 -4.32 -19.73
CA ASP A 78 -3.50 -4.22 -19.34
C ASP A 78 -3.71 -3.18 -18.23
N VAL A 79 -2.83 -3.16 -17.24
CA VAL A 79 -2.92 -2.20 -16.13
C VAL A 79 -2.65 -0.78 -16.59
N ILE A 80 -1.60 -0.55 -17.36
CA ILE A 80 -1.29 0.77 -17.92
C ILE A 80 -2.46 1.28 -18.76
N LYS A 81 -3.02 0.42 -19.63
CA LYS A 81 -4.20 0.76 -20.43
C LYS A 81 -5.40 1.17 -19.58
N ASN A 82 -5.70 0.38 -18.55
CA ASN A 82 -6.84 0.66 -17.68
C ASN A 82 -6.64 1.95 -16.88
N LEU A 83 -5.44 2.20 -16.36
CA LEU A 83 -5.13 3.46 -15.65
C LEU A 83 -5.19 4.67 -16.60
N THR A 84 -4.74 4.52 -17.84
CA THR A 84 -4.84 5.57 -18.88
C THR A 84 -6.31 5.88 -19.18
N ASN A 85 -7.17 4.87 -19.29
CA ASN A 85 -8.60 5.04 -19.50
C ASN A 85 -9.28 5.79 -18.34
N LEU A 86 -8.74 5.68 -17.13
CA LEU A 86 -9.16 6.44 -15.95
C LEU A 86 -8.57 7.86 -15.87
N GLY A 87 -7.83 8.30 -16.89
CA GLY A 87 -7.20 9.61 -16.93
C GLY A 87 -5.92 9.70 -16.07
N THR A 88 -5.34 8.56 -15.67
CA THR A 88 -4.13 8.50 -14.84
C THR A 88 -2.96 7.97 -15.66
N HIS A 89 -1.77 8.57 -15.48
CA HIS A 89 -0.55 8.09 -16.10
C HIS A 89 0.19 7.13 -15.17
N ALA A 90 0.56 5.96 -15.71
CA ALA A 90 1.38 4.99 -15.02
C ALA A 90 2.65 4.70 -15.84
N LYS A 91 3.77 4.51 -15.16
CA LYS A 91 5.05 4.15 -15.74
C LYS A 91 5.55 2.87 -15.09
N SER A 92 6.02 1.93 -15.90
CA SER A 92 6.75 0.77 -15.40
C SER A 92 8.12 1.17 -14.87
N LEU A 93 8.51 0.61 -13.74
CA LEU A 93 9.79 0.87 -13.11
C LEU A 93 10.82 -0.18 -13.51
N ASP A 94 12.03 0.25 -13.85
CA ASP A 94 13.15 -0.66 -14.02
C ASP A 94 13.75 -1.12 -12.68
N GLY A 95 14.72 -2.05 -12.73
CA GLY A 95 15.35 -2.60 -11.54
C GLY A 95 16.10 -1.54 -10.71
N LYS A 96 16.72 -0.55 -11.36
CA LYS A 96 17.45 0.53 -10.68
C LYS A 96 16.48 1.52 -10.02
N GLU A 97 15.41 1.88 -10.71
CA GLU A 97 14.35 2.74 -10.17
C GLU A 97 13.70 2.10 -8.93
N ARG A 98 13.42 0.78 -9.00
CA ARG A 98 12.90 0.02 -7.86
C ARG A 98 13.86 0.04 -6.67
N LEU A 99 15.15 -0.18 -6.90
CA LEU A 99 16.17 -0.13 -5.84
C LEU A 99 16.27 1.27 -5.22
N ARG A 100 16.17 2.31 -6.02
CA ARG A 100 16.13 3.68 -5.52
C ARG A 100 14.95 3.90 -4.56
N ILE A 101 13.75 3.47 -4.93
CA ILE A 101 12.56 3.59 -4.09
C ILE A 101 12.74 2.84 -2.76
N LEU A 102 13.29 1.63 -2.80
CA LEU A 102 13.58 0.85 -1.60
C LEU A 102 14.65 1.52 -0.72
N HIS A 103 15.70 2.08 -1.34
CA HIS A 103 16.71 2.84 -0.62
C HIS A 103 16.08 4.05 0.08
N GLU A 104 15.30 4.85 -0.62
CA GLU A 104 14.58 6.02 -0.10
C GLU A 104 13.62 5.64 1.04
N TYR A 105 12.98 4.49 0.93
CA TYR A 105 12.07 3.97 1.95
C TYR A 105 12.77 3.57 3.24
N PHE A 106 13.92 2.89 3.13
CA PHE A 106 14.65 2.40 4.29
C PHE A 106 15.62 3.43 4.90
N ASN A 107 16.02 4.45 4.14
CA ASN A 107 17.00 5.45 4.57
C ASN A 107 16.41 6.87 4.59
N GLN A 108 15.22 7.02 5.18
CA GLN A 108 14.50 8.29 5.25
C GLN A 108 15.20 9.37 6.11
N ASP A 109 16.16 8.97 6.94
CA ASP A 109 16.95 9.84 7.82
C ASP A 109 18.22 10.40 7.17
N THR A 110 18.62 9.85 6.03
CA THR A 110 19.84 10.24 5.32
C THR A 110 19.51 11.03 4.07
N MET A 111 20.33 12.05 3.80
CA MET A 111 20.27 12.82 2.55
C MET A 111 21.22 12.23 1.50
N GLU A 112 21.79 11.07 1.75
CA GLU A 112 22.72 10.47 0.81
C GLU A 112 22.00 10.04 -0.46
N PRO A 113 22.44 10.51 -1.62
CA PRO A 113 21.84 10.15 -2.89
C PRO A 113 22.05 8.66 -3.16
N PHE A 114 21.04 8.01 -3.67
CA PHE A 114 21.15 6.61 -4.10
C PHE A 114 22.19 6.46 -5.23
N ARG A 115 23.28 5.75 -4.94
CA ARG A 115 24.34 5.46 -5.91
C ARG A 115 24.37 3.95 -6.16
N PHE A 116 24.04 3.54 -7.35
CA PHE A 116 23.99 2.14 -7.73
C PHE A 116 24.43 1.95 -9.20
N SER A 117 25.28 0.95 -9.40
CA SER A 117 25.71 0.49 -10.73
C SER A 117 25.75 -1.03 -10.75
N PHE A 118 25.14 -1.65 -11.79
CA PHE A 118 25.22 -3.10 -11.98
C PHE A 118 26.65 -3.60 -12.21
N LYS A 119 27.51 -2.78 -12.81
CA LYS A 119 28.94 -3.09 -12.99
C LYS A 119 29.65 -3.17 -11.63
N GLU A 120 29.47 -2.16 -10.80
CA GLU A 120 30.04 -2.13 -9.46
C GLU A 120 29.53 -3.29 -8.59
N LEU A 121 28.25 -3.63 -8.68
CA LEU A 121 27.67 -4.77 -8.00
C LEU A 121 28.38 -6.08 -8.38
N ALA A 122 28.64 -6.30 -9.68
CA ALA A 122 29.30 -7.52 -10.17
C ALA A 122 30.77 -7.61 -9.73
N GLU A 123 31.45 -6.47 -9.60
CA GLU A 123 32.89 -6.40 -9.27
C GLU A 123 33.15 -6.35 -7.75
N SER A 124 32.22 -5.83 -6.95
CA SER A 124 32.44 -5.53 -5.52
C SER A 124 32.14 -6.69 -4.56
N GLY A 125 31.50 -7.76 -5.04
CA GLY A 125 31.01 -8.85 -4.18
C GLY A 125 29.88 -8.46 -3.23
N LYS A 126 29.38 -7.21 -3.33
CA LYS A 126 28.21 -6.74 -2.57
C LYS A 126 26.93 -7.39 -3.09
N SER A 127 25.92 -7.43 -2.24
CA SER A 127 24.54 -7.78 -2.63
C SER A 127 23.72 -6.54 -2.88
N VAL A 128 22.61 -6.68 -3.57
CA VAL A 128 21.62 -5.61 -3.76
C VAL A 128 21.15 -5.01 -2.42
N LYS A 129 21.09 -5.84 -1.38
CA LYS A 129 20.67 -5.43 -0.03
C LYS A 129 21.62 -4.39 0.59
N ASP A 130 22.91 -4.45 0.27
CA ASP A 130 23.90 -3.51 0.80
C ASP A 130 23.72 -2.08 0.30
N TYR A 131 22.95 -1.90 -0.80
CA TYR A 131 22.62 -0.59 -1.35
C TYR A 131 21.31 -0.02 -0.84
N ILE A 132 20.44 -0.84 -0.27
CA ILE A 132 19.09 -0.43 0.16
C ILE A 132 18.90 -0.49 1.68
N ALA A 133 19.66 -1.35 2.38
CA ALA A 133 19.51 -1.51 3.82
C ALA A 133 19.97 -0.27 4.59
N PRO A 134 19.27 0.12 5.66
CA PRO A 134 19.74 1.15 6.57
C PRO A 134 20.94 0.62 7.40
N PRO A 135 21.68 1.49 8.06
CA PRO A 135 22.85 1.10 8.88
C PRO A 135 22.55 0.06 9.97
N GLY A 136 21.29 -0.04 10.40
CA GLY A 136 20.86 -1.04 11.36
C GLY A 136 19.38 -0.99 11.66
N PHE A 137 18.87 -2.13 12.15
CA PHE A 137 17.51 -2.26 12.67
C PHE A 137 17.56 -2.61 14.16
N ASP A 138 16.61 -2.07 14.92
CA ASP A 138 16.40 -2.39 16.32
C ASP A 138 14.91 -2.70 16.56
N PHE A 139 14.62 -3.93 16.98
CA PHE A 139 13.28 -4.45 17.23
C PHE A 139 13.06 -4.84 18.71
N ARG A 140 13.83 -4.26 19.64
CA ARG A 140 13.72 -4.59 21.08
C ARG A 140 12.37 -4.24 21.70
N TYR A 141 11.65 -3.29 21.11
CA TYR A 141 10.35 -2.84 21.60
C TYR A 141 9.23 -3.43 20.74
N PRO A 142 8.20 -4.07 21.34
CA PRO A 142 7.14 -4.72 20.57
C PRO A 142 6.24 -3.76 19.80
N SER A 143 6.12 -2.49 20.23
CA SER A 143 5.25 -1.48 19.62
C SER A 143 5.95 -0.57 18.60
N ARG A 144 7.28 -0.65 18.49
CA ARG A 144 8.06 0.22 17.62
C ARG A 144 9.37 -0.45 17.21
N PHE A 145 9.88 -0.06 16.07
CA PHE A 145 11.21 -0.43 15.60
C PHE A 145 12.05 0.83 15.34
N LYS A 146 13.35 0.64 15.19
CA LYS A 146 14.26 1.70 14.75
C LYS A 146 14.95 1.25 13.48
N ALA A 147 15.00 2.11 12.47
CA ALA A 147 15.74 1.93 11.23
C ALA A 147 16.68 3.11 11.04
N GLY A 148 17.99 2.88 11.14
CA GLY A 148 18.97 3.97 11.20
C GLY A 148 18.70 4.89 12.41
N LYS A 149 18.38 6.14 12.18
CA LYS A 149 18.02 7.13 13.22
C LYS A 149 16.51 7.31 13.39
N MET A 150 15.69 6.75 12.48
CA MET A 150 14.24 6.90 12.52
C MET A 150 13.58 5.83 13.39
N TYR A 151 12.58 6.22 14.14
CA TYR A 151 11.66 5.30 14.78
C TYR A 151 10.45 5.05 13.89
N GLY A 152 9.97 3.83 13.89
CA GLY A 152 8.77 3.46 13.15
C GLY A 152 7.82 2.62 13.98
N SER A 153 6.53 2.73 13.70
CA SER A 153 5.48 1.87 14.23
C SER A 153 4.62 1.36 13.10
N VAL A 154 4.24 0.08 13.16
CA VAL A 154 3.37 -0.55 12.17
C VAL A 154 2.02 -0.82 12.82
N HIS A 155 0.98 -0.34 12.18
CA HIS A 155 -0.40 -0.55 12.57
C HIS A 155 -1.11 -1.33 11.46
N TYR A 156 -1.97 -2.24 11.82
CA TYR A 156 -2.86 -2.88 10.87
C TYR A 156 -4.29 -2.37 11.09
N LEU A 157 -5.04 -2.29 10.01
CA LEU A 157 -6.45 -1.94 10.09
C LEU A 157 -7.24 -3.23 10.29
N ASP A 158 -7.87 -3.36 11.44
CA ASP A 158 -8.87 -4.38 11.71
C ASP A 158 -10.23 -3.81 11.32
N ILE A 159 -10.77 -4.29 10.19
CA ILE A 159 -12.03 -3.77 9.63
C ILE A 159 -13.18 -4.45 10.36
N ILE A 160 -13.77 -3.74 11.29
CA ILE A 160 -14.99 -4.17 12.01
C ILE A 160 -16.25 -3.73 11.23
N ALA A 161 -16.13 -2.69 10.39
CA ALA A 161 -17.24 -2.19 9.59
C ALA A 161 -17.41 -2.96 8.27
N PRO A 162 -18.65 -3.23 7.82
CA PRO A 162 -18.92 -3.98 6.59
C PRO A 162 -18.55 -3.21 5.31
N LYS A 163 -18.25 -1.93 5.40
CA LYS A 163 -17.86 -1.08 4.25
C LYS A 163 -16.59 -0.32 4.56
N PHE A 164 -15.65 -0.41 3.63
CA PHE A 164 -14.46 0.43 3.59
C PHE A 164 -14.74 1.63 2.67
N ASP A 165 -14.66 2.83 3.22
CA ASP A 165 -14.91 4.07 2.49
C ASP A 165 -13.61 4.65 1.93
N ASP A 166 -13.66 5.11 0.67
CA ASP A 166 -12.55 5.82 0.02
C ASP A 166 -12.13 7.08 0.78
N GLU A 167 -13.06 7.67 1.54
CA GLU A 167 -12.80 8.86 2.34
C GLU A 167 -11.74 8.61 3.44
N LEU A 168 -11.70 7.41 4.02
CA LEU A 168 -10.68 7.05 5.00
C LEU A 168 -9.29 7.08 4.39
N LEU A 169 -9.14 6.46 3.21
CA LEU A 169 -7.86 6.44 2.50
C LEU A 169 -7.41 7.86 2.13
N LYS A 170 -8.35 8.69 1.66
CA LYS A 170 -8.08 10.09 1.35
C LYS A 170 -7.60 10.85 2.60
N LYS A 171 -8.32 10.75 3.71
CA LYS A 171 -7.94 11.40 4.98
C LYS A 171 -6.56 10.98 5.47
N LEU A 172 -6.24 9.68 5.36
CA LEU A 172 -4.92 9.17 5.73
C LEU A 172 -3.80 9.71 4.82
N LEU A 173 -4.05 9.80 3.52
CA LEU A 173 -3.08 10.34 2.56
C LEU A 173 -2.91 11.86 2.67
N ASP A 174 -3.91 12.56 3.19
CA ASP A 174 -3.88 14.01 3.37
C ASP A 174 -3.19 14.43 4.68
N LEU A 175 -2.81 13.47 5.53
CA LEU A 175 -2.02 13.77 6.71
C LEU A 175 -0.62 14.30 6.33
N ASP A 176 -0.23 15.40 6.96
CA ASP A 176 1.12 15.96 6.86
C ASP A 176 2.10 15.16 7.74
N ALA A 177 2.22 13.88 7.46
CA ALA A 177 3.04 12.95 8.23
C ALA A 177 3.85 12.04 7.30
N ASN A 178 5.02 11.64 7.78
CA ASN A 178 5.85 10.63 7.13
C ASN A 178 5.23 9.25 7.38
N LEU A 179 4.46 8.77 6.44
CA LEU A 179 3.72 7.53 6.56
C LEU A 179 3.74 6.71 5.27
N THR A 180 3.57 5.42 5.45
CA THR A 180 3.39 4.48 4.35
C THR A 180 2.12 3.68 4.57
N ILE A 181 1.31 3.58 3.53
CA ILE A 181 0.13 2.71 3.52
C ILE A 181 0.42 1.57 2.54
N THR A 182 0.30 0.35 3.03
CA THR A 182 0.49 -0.86 2.23
C THR A 182 -0.77 -1.70 2.25
N MET A 183 -1.35 -1.94 1.08
CA MET A 183 -2.52 -2.78 0.91
C MET A 183 -2.12 -4.03 0.14
N HIS A 184 -2.00 -5.16 0.83
CA HIS A 184 -1.80 -6.47 0.19
C HIS A 184 -3.15 -7.05 -0.19
N MET A 185 -3.33 -7.36 -1.47
CA MET A 185 -4.57 -7.87 -2.02
C MET A 185 -4.32 -9.19 -2.75
N GLN A 186 -5.05 -10.22 -2.35
CA GLN A 186 -4.98 -11.54 -2.96
C GLN A 186 -6.38 -11.99 -3.36
N THR A 187 -6.56 -12.26 -4.64
CA THR A 187 -7.81 -12.85 -5.14
C THR A 187 -7.93 -14.29 -4.65
N MET A 188 -9.11 -14.67 -4.20
CA MET A 188 -9.40 -16.03 -3.79
C MET A 188 -10.05 -16.82 -4.94
N ASP A 189 -9.67 -18.08 -5.07
CA ASP A 189 -10.35 -19.01 -5.97
C ASP A 189 -11.84 -19.11 -5.61
N PRO A 190 -12.78 -18.99 -6.56
CA PRO A 190 -14.21 -18.96 -6.28
C PRO A 190 -14.70 -20.18 -5.48
N VAL A 191 -14.20 -21.38 -5.78
CA VAL A 191 -14.59 -22.60 -5.09
C VAL A 191 -14.13 -22.56 -3.63
N LYS A 192 -12.89 -22.10 -3.39
CA LYS A 192 -12.35 -21.92 -2.04
C LYS A 192 -13.12 -20.84 -1.28
N ALA A 193 -13.48 -19.76 -1.94
CA ALA A 193 -14.26 -18.67 -1.37
C ALA A 193 -15.64 -19.14 -0.89
N ILE A 194 -16.38 -19.84 -1.75
CA ILE A 194 -17.68 -20.42 -1.41
C ILE A 194 -17.56 -21.42 -0.24
N LYS A 195 -16.54 -22.28 -0.25
CA LYS A 195 -16.30 -23.23 0.85
C LYS A 195 -16.01 -22.52 2.17
N MET A 196 -15.22 -21.46 2.13
CA MET A 196 -14.92 -20.63 3.31
C MET A 196 -16.18 -19.99 3.89
N LEU A 197 -17.00 -19.35 3.04
CA LEU A 197 -18.24 -18.69 3.48
C LEU A 197 -19.26 -19.70 4.03
N LYS A 198 -19.41 -20.88 3.39
CA LYS A 198 -20.26 -21.96 3.93
C LYS A 198 -19.76 -22.44 5.29
N GLY A 199 -18.45 -22.52 5.49
CA GLY A 199 -17.86 -22.84 6.81
C GLY A 199 -18.15 -21.75 7.84
N ALA A 200 -18.01 -20.48 7.47
CA ALA A 200 -18.36 -19.35 8.33
C ALA A 200 -19.84 -19.35 8.70
N LEU A 201 -20.75 -19.55 7.74
CA LEU A 201 -22.18 -19.65 7.97
C LEU A 201 -22.52 -20.79 8.96
N THR A 202 -21.89 -21.96 8.80
CA THR A 202 -22.08 -23.08 9.72
C THR A 202 -21.65 -22.73 11.15
N ASN A 203 -20.55 -21.99 11.31
CA ASN A 203 -20.09 -21.56 12.62
C ASN A 203 -21.04 -20.51 13.23
N ILE A 204 -21.53 -19.55 12.44
CA ILE A 204 -22.52 -18.56 12.88
C ILE A 204 -23.81 -19.27 13.33
N GLN A 205 -24.28 -20.25 12.59
CA GLN A 205 -25.47 -21.05 12.97
C GLN A 205 -25.25 -21.81 14.27
N LYS A 206 -24.07 -22.37 14.52
CA LYS A 206 -23.73 -22.97 15.81
C LYS A 206 -23.76 -21.96 16.94
N MET A 207 -23.14 -20.77 16.75
CA MET A 207 -23.18 -19.69 17.74
C MET A 207 -24.63 -19.27 18.05
N LYS A 208 -25.47 -19.15 17.03
CA LYS A 208 -26.90 -18.85 17.16
C LYS A 208 -27.61 -19.88 18.04
N ILE A 209 -27.42 -21.18 17.80
CA ILE A 209 -27.99 -22.26 18.60
C ILE A 209 -27.47 -22.22 20.05
N GLU A 210 -26.19 -21.89 20.27
CA GLU A 210 -25.64 -21.78 21.62
C GLU A 210 -26.25 -20.61 22.38
N GLU A 211 -26.41 -19.45 21.75
CA GLU A 211 -27.06 -18.30 22.38
C GLU A 211 -28.55 -18.54 22.64
N GLN A 212 -29.26 -19.22 21.74
CA GLN A 212 -30.66 -19.67 21.98
C GLN A 212 -30.75 -20.58 23.20
N LYS A 213 -29.84 -21.53 23.33
CA LYS A 213 -29.80 -22.42 24.52
C LYS A 213 -29.51 -21.66 25.80
N LYS A 214 -28.64 -20.65 25.75
CA LYS A 214 -28.36 -19.79 26.90
C LYS A 214 -29.59 -18.96 27.29
N ALA A 215 -30.27 -18.34 26.31
CA ALA A 215 -31.49 -17.59 26.55
C ALA A 215 -32.55 -18.43 27.28
N VAL A 216 -32.84 -19.63 26.75
CA VAL A 216 -33.80 -20.54 27.37
C VAL A 216 -33.41 -20.95 28.81
N ARG A 217 -32.13 -21.24 29.04
CA ARG A 217 -31.64 -21.57 30.40
C ARG A 217 -31.76 -20.38 31.37
N SER A 218 -31.71 -19.16 30.86
CA SER A 218 -31.85 -17.93 31.64
C SER A 218 -33.29 -17.43 31.72
N GLY A 219 -34.27 -18.17 31.19
CA GLY A 219 -35.69 -17.80 31.22
C GLY A 219 -36.08 -16.72 30.20
N TYR A 220 -35.24 -16.44 29.22
CA TYR A 220 -35.53 -15.51 28.14
C TYR A 220 -36.08 -16.23 26.90
N ASP A 221 -36.73 -15.44 26.02
CA ASP A 221 -37.21 -15.93 24.74
C ASP A 221 -36.06 -16.33 23.80
N MET A 222 -36.23 -17.47 23.08
CA MET A 222 -35.27 -17.97 22.11
C MET A 222 -35.02 -17.03 20.94
N ASP A 223 -35.97 -16.11 20.66
CA ASP A 223 -35.86 -15.16 19.56
C ASP A 223 -35.00 -13.94 19.91
N ILE A 224 -34.61 -13.78 21.16
CA ILE A 224 -33.70 -12.71 21.60
C ILE A 224 -32.26 -13.16 21.32
N LEU A 225 -31.76 -12.79 20.13
CA LEU A 225 -30.39 -13.06 19.71
C LEU A 225 -29.54 -11.78 19.72
N PRO A 226 -28.24 -11.89 20.00
CA PRO A 226 -27.32 -10.77 19.80
C PRO A 226 -27.38 -10.25 18.36
N THR A 227 -27.46 -8.95 18.20
CA THR A 227 -27.59 -8.25 16.90
C THR A 227 -26.46 -8.63 15.95
N ASP A 228 -25.25 -8.84 16.50
CA ASP A 228 -24.06 -9.21 15.74
C ASP A 228 -24.22 -10.54 15.01
N ILE A 229 -24.80 -11.54 15.65
CA ILE A 229 -25.02 -12.87 15.04
C ILE A 229 -26.00 -12.77 13.87
N ILE A 230 -27.06 -11.97 14.03
CA ILE A 230 -28.07 -11.75 12.98
C ILE A 230 -27.43 -11.03 11.80
N THR A 231 -26.63 -10.01 12.06
CA THR A 231 -25.93 -9.24 11.03
C THR A 231 -24.92 -10.10 10.28
N TYR A 232 -24.08 -10.87 10.99
CA TYR A 232 -23.10 -11.75 10.36
C TYR A 232 -23.75 -12.86 9.52
N GLU A 233 -24.88 -13.42 9.97
CA GLU A 233 -25.62 -14.40 9.17
C GLU A 233 -26.12 -13.79 7.86
N LYS A 234 -26.74 -12.61 7.94
CA LYS A 234 -27.26 -11.88 6.77
C LYS A 234 -26.14 -11.52 5.79
N ASP A 235 -25.07 -10.89 6.28
CA ASP A 235 -23.94 -10.46 5.45
C ASP A 235 -23.25 -11.66 4.77
N THR A 236 -23.14 -12.80 5.48
CA THR A 236 -22.55 -14.02 4.90
C THR A 236 -23.43 -14.61 3.80
N LEU A 237 -24.76 -14.55 3.95
CA LEU A 237 -25.71 -15.01 2.93
C LEU A 237 -25.69 -14.09 1.69
N GLU A 238 -25.66 -12.78 1.88
CA GLU A 238 -25.53 -11.81 0.79
C GLU A 238 -24.23 -12.03 0.00
N LEU A 239 -23.09 -12.21 0.68
CA LEU A 239 -21.83 -12.52 0.01
C LEU A 239 -21.86 -13.86 -0.76
N LEU A 240 -22.55 -14.89 -0.24
CA LEU A 240 -22.73 -16.16 -0.95
C LEU A 240 -23.58 -15.99 -2.21
N ASP A 241 -24.63 -15.17 -2.14
CA ASP A 241 -25.48 -14.90 -3.28
C ASP A 241 -24.73 -14.09 -4.35
N ASP A 242 -24.00 -13.07 -3.97
CA ASP A 242 -23.15 -12.27 -4.85
C ASP A 242 -22.11 -13.10 -5.60
N LEU A 243 -21.47 -14.07 -4.91
CA LEU A 243 -20.52 -14.98 -5.56
C LEU A 243 -21.17 -15.91 -6.57
N ASN A 244 -22.40 -16.34 -6.31
CA ASN A 244 -23.10 -17.29 -7.17
C ASN A 244 -23.79 -16.61 -8.36
N THR A 245 -24.31 -15.39 -8.17
CA THR A 245 -25.17 -14.70 -9.16
C THR A 245 -24.45 -13.63 -9.93
N SER A 246 -23.55 -12.86 -9.27
CA SER A 246 -22.98 -11.62 -9.82
C SER A 246 -21.55 -11.75 -10.33
N ASN A 247 -21.00 -12.98 -10.42
CA ASN A 247 -19.61 -13.22 -10.84
C ASN A 247 -18.58 -12.38 -10.06
N GLN A 248 -18.90 -12.01 -8.84
CA GLN A 248 -18.00 -11.27 -7.96
C GLN A 248 -16.87 -12.17 -7.46
N LYS A 249 -15.78 -11.56 -7.02
CA LYS A 249 -14.63 -12.28 -6.47
C LYS A 249 -14.31 -11.77 -5.08
N ILE A 250 -14.03 -12.68 -4.17
CA ILE A 250 -13.51 -12.31 -2.85
C ILE A 250 -12.03 -11.97 -2.98
N ILE A 251 -11.67 -10.83 -2.43
CA ILE A 251 -10.29 -10.37 -2.28
C ILE A 251 -9.97 -10.38 -0.79
N LYS A 252 -8.95 -11.16 -0.42
CA LYS A 252 -8.35 -11.06 0.91
C LYS A 252 -7.44 -9.84 0.92
N MET A 253 -7.73 -8.90 1.83
CA MET A 253 -6.95 -7.67 1.98
C MET A 253 -6.29 -7.62 3.35
N THR A 254 -5.02 -7.19 3.37
CA THR A 254 -4.31 -6.79 4.59
C THR A 254 -3.89 -5.34 4.41
N PHE A 255 -4.31 -4.48 5.32
CA PHE A 255 -4.05 -3.05 5.28
C PHE A 255 -3.11 -2.68 6.42
N LEU A 256 -1.93 -2.17 6.06
CA LEU A 256 -0.89 -1.78 7.00
C LEU A 256 -0.59 -0.29 6.87
N ILE A 257 -0.42 0.37 8.00
CA ILE A 257 0.02 1.77 8.09
C ILE A 257 1.33 1.78 8.87
N THR A 258 2.40 2.27 8.26
CA THR A 258 3.67 2.47 8.94
C THR A 258 3.91 3.96 9.10
N CYS A 259 4.07 4.41 10.33
CA CYS A 259 4.38 5.79 10.67
C CYS A 259 5.83 5.91 11.08
N TYR A 260 6.49 6.98 10.62
CA TYR A 260 7.90 7.27 10.95
C TYR A 260 8.03 8.62 11.66
N GLY A 261 8.95 8.65 12.66
CA GLY A 261 9.31 9.85 13.40
C GLY A 261 10.77 9.82 13.84
N ARG A 262 11.30 10.99 14.23
CA ARG A 262 12.65 11.14 14.78
C ARG A 262 12.64 11.05 16.30
#